data_dc4ab8064a8dddd0ede22339e3b2a15a
#
_entry.id   dc4ab8064a8dddd0ede22339e3b2a15a
#
_cell.length_a   1.000
_cell.length_b   1.000
_cell.length_c   1.000
_cell.angle_alpha   90.00
_cell.angle_beta   90.00
_cell.angle_gamma   90.00
#
_symmetry.space_group_name_H-M   'P 1'
#
loop_
_entity.id
_entity.type
_entity.pdbx_description
1 polymer ?
#
loop_
_entity_poly.entity_id
_entity_poly.type
_entity_poly.pdbx_seq_one_letter_code
_entity_poly.pdbx_strand_id
1 'polypeptide(L)'
;LVSYNNPEDTLKTNIIGTFNLLEAVKLNKNIKSAIVVTTDKVYLNEDKKINFDENSKLGGHDIYSSSKACCEIVTESFVKSFIDTNKCKIATVRSGNCIGGGDWTEDRIVKDCVESFVHKKKLLIRSPNSTRPWQHVLEPICGYLKLAEKLLSKNGNRYTGSWNFGPNKVNLSVLNLAKLGKKIFNSNSKIIIEKKGIKKHEAKYLSLDSKKSFKYLKWRVYMKPEVALKLTFDWFKIFYANKRNSKKVIEFTINQFKNFQNIVKYF
;
A
#
# COMPACT_ATOMS: atom_id res chain seq x y z
N LEU A 1 -1.53 -1.08 -15.27
CA LEU A 1 -2.05 -0.93 -16.67
C LEU A 1 -3.51 -0.48 -16.71
N VAL A 2 -4.35 -0.84 -15.72
CA VAL A 2 -5.79 -0.51 -15.71
C VAL A 2 -6.04 0.98 -15.98
N SER A 3 -5.33 1.89 -15.31
CA SER A 3 -5.51 3.34 -15.50
C SER A 3 -5.12 3.86 -16.89
N TYR A 4 -4.25 3.15 -17.59
CA TYR A 4 -3.91 3.48 -18.97
C TYR A 4 -4.97 3.00 -19.96
N ASN A 5 -5.64 1.88 -19.65
CA ASN A 5 -6.69 1.31 -20.49
C ASN A 5 -8.06 1.95 -20.21
N ASN A 6 -8.30 2.31 -18.94
CA ASN A 6 -9.59 2.88 -18.47
C ASN A 6 -9.33 4.14 -17.63
N PRO A 7 -8.86 5.24 -18.24
CA PRO A 7 -8.52 6.47 -17.51
C PRO A 7 -9.76 7.14 -16.89
N GLU A 8 -10.88 7.14 -17.58
CA GLU A 8 -12.14 7.74 -17.11
C GLU A 8 -12.64 7.05 -15.84
N ASP A 9 -12.70 5.71 -15.83
CA ASP A 9 -13.11 4.93 -14.66
C ASP A 9 -12.17 5.14 -13.48
N THR A 10 -10.87 5.27 -13.75
CA THR A 10 -9.87 5.56 -12.71
C THR A 10 -10.13 6.92 -12.06
N LEU A 11 -10.38 7.96 -12.86
CA LEU A 11 -10.68 9.30 -12.36
C LEU A 11 -12.01 9.32 -11.60
N LYS A 12 -13.08 8.75 -12.17
CA LYS A 12 -14.39 8.66 -11.51
C LYS A 12 -14.31 7.92 -10.18
N THR A 13 -13.70 6.73 -10.17
CA THR A 13 -13.60 5.91 -8.96
C THR A 13 -12.78 6.60 -7.88
N ASN A 14 -11.63 7.15 -8.23
CA ASN A 14 -10.74 7.72 -7.22
C ASN A 14 -11.22 9.11 -6.78
N ILE A 15 -11.47 10.03 -7.70
CA ILE A 15 -11.78 11.44 -7.35
C ILE A 15 -13.23 11.56 -6.91
N ILE A 16 -14.18 11.15 -7.76
CA ILE A 16 -15.60 11.28 -7.44
C ILE A 16 -16.00 10.34 -6.31
N GLY A 17 -15.42 9.12 -6.26
CA GLY A 17 -15.63 8.21 -5.13
C GLY A 17 -15.14 8.78 -3.79
N THR A 18 -14.00 9.49 -3.79
CA THR A 18 -13.52 10.22 -2.59
C THR A 18 -14.46 11.35 -2.20
N PHE A 19 -14.93 12.15 -3.17
CA PHE A 19 -15.92 13.19 -2.93
C PHE A 19 -17.21 12.62 -2.33
N ASN A 20 -17.76 11.55 -2.91
CA ASN A 20 -18.97 10.89 -2.40
C ASN A 20 -18.81 10.37 -0.98
N LEU A 21 -17.63 9.80 -0.64
CA LEU A 21 -17.30 9.39 0.71
C LEU A 21 -17.33 10.60 1.67
N LEU A 22 -16.72 11.71 1.30
CA LEU A 22 -16.66 12.92 2.11
C LEU A 22 -18.04 13.55 2.32
N GLU A 23 -18.89 13.57 1.29
CA GLU A 23 -20.29 13.99 1.41
C GLU A 23 -21.07 13.08 2.39
N ALA A 24 -20.91 11.77 2.28
CA ALA A 24 -21.53 10.82 3.23
C ALA A 24 -21.06 11.05 4.68
N VAL A 25 -19.77 11.32 4.87
CA VAL A 25 -19.20 11.67 6.18
C VAL A 25 -19.79 12.97 6.72
N LYS A 26 -19.95 14.01 5.87
CA LYS A 26 -20.54 15.30 6.25
C LYS A 26 -22.00 15.16 6.67
N LEU A 27 -22.77 14.36 5.92
CA LEU A 27 -24.21 14.16 6.17
C LEU A 27 -24.47 13.30 7.42
N ASN A 28 -23.57 12.39 7.76
CA ASN A 28 -23.77 11.48 8.89
C ASN A 28 -23.07 11.97 10.16
N LYS A 29 -23.85 12.63 11.04
CA LYS A 29 -23.36 13.19 12.33
C LYS A 29 -22.80 12.16 13.31
N ASN A 30 -23.04 10.87 13.09
CA ASN A 30 -22.52 9.80 13.95
C ASN A 30 -21.07 9.44 13.62
N ILE A 31 -20.56 9.80 12.44
CA ILE A 31 -19.16 9.58 12.07
C ILE A 31 -18.29 10.61 12.81
N LYS A 32 -17.37 10.11 13.64
CA LYS A 32 -16.46 10.94 14.45
C LYS A 32 -15.08 11.06 13.84
N SER A 33 -14.69 10.13 12.97
CA SER A 33 -13.43 10.20 12.21
C SER A 33 -13.53 9.42 10.90
N ALA A 34 -12.73 9.84 9.93
CA ALA A 34 -12.56 9.11 8.68
C ALA A 34 -11.08 9.11 8.25
N ILE A 35 -10.65 8.04 7.60
CA ILE A 35 -9.32 7.92 7.00
C ILE A 35 -9.48 7.64 5.53
N VAL A 36 -8.94 8.52 4.70
CA VAL A 36 -8.92 8.38 3.25
C VAL A 36 -7.59 7.75 2.83
N VAL A 37 -7.65 6.54 2.28
CA VAL A 37 -6.46 5.82 1.85
C VAL A 37 -6.06 6.26 0.45
N THR A 38 -4.86 6.83 0.32
CA THR A 38 -4.27 7.23 -0.94
C THR A 38 -3.05 6.35 -1.29
N THR A 39 -1.92 6.91 -1.66
CA THR A 39 -0.73 6.15 -2.07
C THR A 39 0.54 7.00 -1.94
N ASP A 40 1.71 6.37 -1.88
CA ASP A 40 3.01 7.03 -2.01
C ASP A 40 3.24 7.70 -3.38
N LYS A 41 2.46 7.32 -4.39
CA LYS A 41 2.55 7.90 -5.75
C LYS A 41 1.89 9.25 -5.91
N VAL A 42 1.33 9.83 -4.84
CA VAL A 42 0.74 11.17 -4.86
C VAL A 42 1.77 12.28 -4.98
N TYR A 43 3.04 12.00 -4.72
CA TYR A 43 4.12 12.97 -4.77
C TYR A 43 4.60 13.24 -6.19
N LEU A 44 4.98 14.49 -6.46
CA LEU A 44 5.69 14.85 -7.69
C LEU A 44 7.09 14.23 -7.65
N ASN A 45 7.26 13.13 -8.38
CA ASN A 45 8.51 12.39 -8.40
C ASN A 45 9.30 12.70 -9.68
N GLU A 46 10.41 13.40 -9.52
CA GLU A 46 11.36 13.76 -10.58
C GLU A 46 12.55 12.79 -10.65
N ASP A 47 12.36 11.53 -10.22
CA ASP A 47 13.40 10.48 -10.15
C ASP A 47 14.63 10.84 -9.28
N LYS A 48 14.50 11.82 -8.40
CA LYS A 48 15.52 12.17 -7.41
C LYS A 48 15.52 11.17 -6.26
N LYS A 49 16.69 10.86 -5.71
CA LYS A 49 16.83 9.98 -4.54
C LYS A 49 16.50 10.74 -3.24
N ILE A 50 15.24 11.10 -3.07
CA ILE A 50 14.73 11.76 -1.86
C ILE A 50 13.68 10.90 -1.19
N ASN A 51 13.52 11.06 0.12
CA ASN A 51 12.39 10.50 0.85
C ASN A 51 11.31 11.57 0.94
N PHE A 52 10.11 11.30 0.43
CA PHE A 52 9.00 12.23 0.47
C PHE A 52 8.39 12.27 1.86
N ASP A 53 8.32 13.45 2.45
CA ASP A 53 7.53 13.72 3.67
C ASP A 53 6.13 14.22 3.32
N GLU A 54 5.29 14.44 4.34
CA GLU A 54 3.91 14.85 4.12
C GLU A 54 3.75 16.27 3.53
N ASN A 55 4.79 17.10 3.60
CA ASN A 55 4.82 18.46 3.03
C ASN A 55 5.38 18.49 1.60
N SER A 56 5.89 17.38 1.11
CA SER A 56 6.42 17.29 -0.23
C SER A 56 5.32 17.52 -1.28
N LYS A 57 5.69 18.19 -2.39
CA LYS A 57 4.78 18.61 -3.45
C LYS A 57 4.00 17.41 -4.02
N LEU A 58 2.68 17.57 -4.12
CA LEU A 58 1.80 16.63 -4.78
C LEU A 58 1.88 16.75 -6.31
N GLY A 59 1.64 15.63 -7.00
CA GLY A 59 1.61 15.56 -8.45
C GLY A 59 1.48 14.12 -8.92
N GLY A 60 1.65 13.87 -10.22
CA GLY A 60 1.63 12.51 -10.77
C GLY A 60 1.91 12.51 -12.25
N HIS A 61 2.73 11.55 -12.70
CA HIS A 61 3.06 11.41 -14.12
C HIS A 61 2.06 10.54 -14.89
N ASP A 62 1.27 9.74 -14.19
CA ASP A 62 0.26 8.88 -14.79
C ASP A 62 -1.12 9.14 -14.17
N ILE A 63 -2.17 8.68 -14.85
CA ILE A 63 -3.57 8.92 -14.45
C ILE A 63 -3.88 8.38 -13.04
N TYR A 64 -3.32 7.22 -12.66
CA TYR A 64 -3.53 6.71 -11.32
C TYR A 64 -2.89 7.62 -10.26
N SER A 65 -1.64 7.98 -10.45
CA SER A 65 -0.89 8.84 -9.53
C SER A 65 -1.55 10.21 -9.38
N SER A 66 -1.91 10.85 -10.51
CA SER A 66 -2.60 12.16 -10.50
C SER A 66 -3.99 12.06 -9.88
N SER A 67 -4.76 11.01 -10.15
CA SER A 67 -6.08 10.83 -9.53
C SER A 67 -5.99 10.71 -8.00
N LYS A 68 -4.98 10.02 -7.49
CA LYS A 68 -4.75 9.88 -6.05
C LYS A 68 -4.22 11.18 -5.42
N ALA A 69 -3.41 11.97 -6.14
CA ALA A 69 -3.03 13.32 -5.70
C ALA A 69 -4.24 14.25 -5.63
N CYS A 70 -5.16 14.15 -6.59
CA CYS A 70 -6.45 14.86 -6.54
C CYS A 70 -7.28 14.45 -5.32
N CYS A 71 -7.28 13.18 -4.92
CA CYS A 71 -7.99 12.75 -3.69
C CYS A 71 -7.44 13.48 -2.44
N GLU A 72 -6.13 13.68 -2.35
CA GLU A 72 -5.51 14.46 -1.26
C GLU A 72 -6.01 15.90 -1.25
N ILE A 73 -5.94 16.55 -2.42
CA ILE A 73 -6.33 17.97 -2.59
C ILE A 73 -7.84 18.14 -2.32
N VAL A 74 -8.68 17.27 -2.88
CA VAL A 74 -10.13 17.29 -2.65
C VAL A 74 -10.44 17.09 -1.17
N THR A 75 -9.79 16.12 -0.51
CA THR A 75 -10.00 15.86 0.92
C THR A 75 -9.63 17.08 1.75
N GLU A 76 -8.47 17.68 1.52
CA GLU A 76 -8.02 18.87 2.25
C GLU A 76 -8.98 20.06 2.08
N SER A 77 -9.36 20.36 0.84
CA SER A 77 -10.31 21.44 0.52
C SER A 77 -11.68 21.19 1.15
N PHE A 78 -12.17 19.94 1.04
CA PHE A 78 -13.47 19.57 1.59
C PHE A 78 -13.52 19.71 3.10
N VAL A 79 -12.46 19.26 3.79
CA VAL A 79 -12.34 19.39 5.25
C VAL A 79 -12.36 20.85 5.65
N LYS A 80 -11.58 21.71 5.00
CA LYS A 80 -11.51 23.14 5.29
C LYS A 80 -12.83 23.87 5.05
N SER A 81 -13.61 23.44 4.06
CA SER A 81 -14.83 24.14 3.63
C SER A 81 -16.10 23.65 4.34
N PHE A 82 -16.18 22.38 4.71
CA PHE A 82 -17.46 21.76 5.06
C PHE A 82 -17.46 20.93 6.33
N ILE A 83 -16.29 20.61 6.91
CA ILE A 83 -16.21 19.73 8.09
C ILE A 83 -15.92 20.55 9.35
N ASP A 84 -16.83 20.44 10.33
CA ASP A 84 -16.53 20.89 11.70
C ASP A 84 -15.54 19.88 12.35
N THR A 85 -14.27 20.25 12.39
CA THR A 85 -13.19 19.38 12.90
C THR A 85 -13.30 19.09 14.41
N ASN A 86 -14.15 19.83 15.15
CA ASN A 86 -14.48 19.48 16.54
C ASN A 86 -15.40 18.26 16.60
N LYS A 87 -16.22 18.02 15.58
CA LYS A 87 -17.19 16.92 15.52
C LYS A 87 -16.67 15.71 14.76
N CYS A 88 -16.00 15.93 13.63
CA CYS A 88 -15.44 14.87 12.81
C CYS A 88 -14.02 15.20 12.37
N LYS A 89 -13.09 14.27 12.54
CA LYS A 89 -11.68 14.45 12.23
C LYS A 89 -11.28 13.56 11.08
N ILE A 90 -10.71 14.14 10.03
CA ILE A 90 -10.35 13.43 8.79
C ILE A 90 -8.84 13.49 8.58
N ALA A 91 -8.27 12.36 8.17
CA ALA A 91 -6.88 12.26 7.76
C ALA A 91 -6.76 11.49 6.45
N THR A 92 -5.71 11.79 5.67
CA THR A 92 -5.30 10.96 4.54
C THR A 92 -4.08 10.13 4.92
N VAL A 93 -3.96 8.94 4.34
CA VAL A 93 -2.85 8.04 4.61
C VAL A 93 -2.20 7.58 3.31
N ARG A 94 -0.88 7.66 3.25
CA ARG A 94 -0.05 7.32 2.09
C ARG A 94 0.83 6.15 2.46
N SER A 95 0.73 5.05 1.72
CA SER A 95 1.61 3.90 1.91
C SER A 95 2.17 3.43 0.58
N GLY A 96 3.36 2.87 0.65
CA GLY A 96 4.04 2.26 -0.49
C GLY A 96 3.62 0.81 -0.70
N ASN A 97 4.26 0.14 -1.60
CA ASN A 97 3.98 -1.20 -2.12
C ASN A 97 3.60 -2.23 -1.04
N CYS A 98 2.33 -2.26 -0.67
CA CYS A 98 1.77 -3.24 0.24
C CYS A 98 1.66 -4.59 -0.46
N ILE A 99 2.07 -5.66 0.22
CA ILE A 99 1.95 -7.04 -0.22
C ILE A 99 1.24 -7.86 0.85
N GLY A 100 0.48 -8.86 0.42
CA GLY A 100 -0.26 -9.74 1.33
C GLY A 100 -0.91 -10.87 0.56
N GLY A 101 -1.39 -11.87 1.27
CA GLY A 101 -2.17 -12.94 0.67
C GLY A 101 -3.50 -12.43 0.11
N GLY A 102 -3.96 -13.04 -0.99
CA GLY A 102 -5.25 -12.70 -1.59
C GLY A 102 -5.26 -11.51 -2.54
N ASP A 103 -4.12 -10.88 -2.84
CA ASP A 103 -4.03 -9.87 -3.90
C ASP A 103 -3.91 -10.54 -5.29
N TRP A 104 -5.03 -10.60 -6.00
CA TRP A 104 -5.16 -11.17 -7.34
C TRP A 104 -5.12 -10.11 -8.45
N THR A 105 -4.79 -8.87 -8.11
CA THR A 105 -4.73 -7.76 -9.06
C THR A 105 -3.71 -8.05 -10.16
N GLU A 106 -4.11 -7.83 -11.40
CA GLU A 106 -3.24 -8.00 -12.57
C GLU A 106 -2.05 -7.03 -12.54
N ASP A 107 -0.98 -7.39 -13.25
CA ASP A 107 0.28 -6.62 -13.30
C ASP A 107 0.97 -6.40 -11.93
N ARG A 108 0.68 -7.25 -10.95
CA ARG A 108 1.38 -7.27 -9.67
C ARG A 108 2.44 -8.36 -9.65
N ILE A 109 3.69 -7.98 -9.45
CA ILE A 109 4.83 -8.92 -9.49
C ILE A 109 4.67 -10.09 -8.51
N VAL A 110 4.06 -9.90 -7.34
CA VAL A 110 3.82 -11.00 -6.38
C VAL A 110 2.84 -12.01 -6.97
N LYS A 111 1.72 -11.55 -7.54
CA LYS A 111 0.74 -12.41 -8.21
C LYS A 111 1.38 -13.14 -9.40
N ASP A 112 2.17 -12.44 -10.22
CA ASP A 112 2.85 -13.03 -11.38
C ASP A 112 3.85 -14.11 -10.94
N CYS A 113 4.58 -13.90 -9.84
CA CYS A 113 5.45 -14.90 -9.21
C CYS A 113 4.65 -16.14 -8.79
N VAL A 114 3.55 -15.94 -8.05
CA VAL A 114 2.70 -17.04 -7.55
C VAL A 114 2.16 -17.88 -8.72
N GLU A 115 1.56 -17.24 -9.71
CA GLU A 115 1.02 -17.89 -10.91
C GLU A 115 2.10 -18.71 -11.63
N SER A 116 3.26 -18.10 -11.83
CA SER A 116 4.37 -18.76 -12.53
C SER A 116 4.90 -19.97 -11.74
N PHE A 117 5.03 -19.83 -10.40
CA PHE A 117 5.64 -20.87 -9.57
C PHE A 117 4.70 -22.03 -9.30
N VAL A 118 3.42 -21.76 -9.08
CA VAL A 118 2.38 -22.81 -8.90
C VAL A 118 2.16 -23.61 -10.19
N HIS A 119 2.04 -22.92 -11.32
CA HIS A 119 1.74 -23.55 -12.60
C HIS A 119 3.00 -23.94 -13.41
N LYS A 120 4.20 -23.84 -12.81
CA LYS A 120 5.50 -24.16 -13.45
C LYS A 120 5.72 -23.44 -14.78
N LYS A 121 5.19 -22.20 -14.90
CA LYS A 121 5.34 -21.36 -16.10
C LYS A 121 6.60 -20.49 -15.98
N LYS A 122 7.03 -19.91 -17.11
CA LYS A 122 8.09 -18.90 -17.13
C LYS A 122 7.60 -17.61 -16.48
N LEU A 123 8.42 -17.00 -15.61
CA LEU A 123 8.16 -15.68 -15.04
C LEU A 123 8.88 -14.61 -15.87
N LEU A 124 8.13 -13.68 -16.44
CA LEU A 124 8.70 -12.55 -17.19
C LEU A 124 8.83 -11.35 -16.26
N ILE A 125 10.03 -10.75 -16.22
CA ILE A 125 10.32 -9.54 -15.41
C ILE A 125 10.74 -8.41 -16.34
N ARG A 126 9.98 -7.32 -16.34
CA ARG A 126 10.23 -6.11 -17.16
C ARG A 126 11.32 -5.21 -16.56
N SER A 127 11.29 -4.99 -15.24
CA SER A 127 12.16 -4.04 -14.55
C SER A 127 12.90 -4.70 -13.38
N PRO A 128 13.90 -5.56 -13.63
CA PRO A 128 14.52 -6.42 -12.61
C PRO A 128 15.24 -5.64 -11.50
N ASN A 129 15.82 -4.49 -11.85
CA ASN A 129 16.59 -3.65 -10.93
C ASN A 129 15.75 -2.59 -10.19
N SER A 130 14.49 -2.45 -10.54
CA SER A 130 13.60 -1.51 -9.82
C SER A 130 13.46 -1.94 -8.37
N THR A 131 13.68 -1.01 -7.45
CA THR A 131 13.51 -1.22 -6.01
C THR A 131 12.22 -0.57 -5.54
N ARG A 132 11.54 -1.20 -4.59
CA ARG A 132 10.28 -0.70 -4.04
C ARG A 132 10.28 -0.84 -2.52
N PRO A 133 9.56 0.03 -1.80
CA PRO A 133 9.41 -0.03 -0.35
C PRO A 133 8.39 -1.11 0.03
N TRP A 134 8.76 -2.39 -0.20
CA TRP A 134 7.90 -3.52 0.11
C TRP A 134 7.58 -3.60 1.59
N GLN A 135 6.30 -3.68 1.93
CA GLN A 135 5.84 -3.91 3.30
C GLN A 135 4.62 -4.82 3.30
N HIS A 136 4.46 -5.61 4.36
CA HIS A 136 3.27 -6.42 4.52
C HIS A 136 2.06 -5.54 4.80
N VAL A 137 0.89 -5.90 4.27
CA VAL A 137 -0.35 -5.12 4.41
C VAL A 137 -0.74 -4.85 5.88
N LEU A 138 -0.37 -5.72 6.80
CA LEU A 138 -0.60 -5.54 8.24
C LEU A 138 0.16 -4.33 8.82
N GLU A 139 1.29 -3.94 8.22
CA GLU A 139 2.08 -2.79 8.68
C GLU A 139 1.31 -1.47 8.58
N PRO A 140 0.88 -1.05 7.37
CA PRO A 140 0.14 0.19 7.24
C PRO A 140 -1.24 0.12 7.90
N ILE A 141 -1.94 -1.04 7.86
CA ILE A 141 -3.22 -1.20 8.56
C ILE A 141 -3.06 -0.94 10.07
N CYS A 142 -2.01 -1.47 10.70
CA CYS A 142 -1.70 -1.16 12.10
C CYS A 142 -1.53 0.35 12.30
N GLY A 143 -0.83 1.03 11.41
CA GLY A 143 -0.66 2.48 11.45
C GLY A 143 -1.98 3.22 11.29
N TYR A 144 -2.84 2.80 10.38
CA TYR A 144 -4.16 3.39 10.16
C TYR A 144 -5.06 3.25 11.38
N LEU A 145 -5.06 2.09 12.04
CA LEU A 145 -5.82 1.86 13.27
C LEU A 145 -5.31 2.72 14.43
N LYS A 146 -3.97 2.85 14.61
CA LYS A 146 -3.38 3.76 15.58
C LYS A 146 -3.76 5.22 15.30
N LEU A 147 -3.77 5.63 14.03
CA LEU A 147 -4.20 6.97 13.65
C LEU A 147 -5.69 7.17 13.93
N ALA A 148 -6.55 6.21 13.61
CA ALA A 148 -7.98 6.26 13.91
C ALA A 148 -8.24 6.43 15.41
N GLU A 149 -7.56 5.66 16.25
CA GLU A 149 -7.62 5.81 17.72
C GLU A 149 -7.24 7.21 18.17
N LYS A 150 -6.15 7.77 17.61
CA LYS A 150 -5.71 9.13 17.94
C LYS A 150 -6.68 10.21 17.46
N LEU A 151 -7.25 10.06 16.26
CA LEU A 151 -8.29 10.97 15.75
C LEU A 151 -9.51 11.00 16.67
N LEU A 152 -9.90 9.86 17.26
CA LEU A 152 -11.01 9.75 18.19
C LEU A 152 -10.70 10.29 19.61
N SER A 153 -9.44 10.54 19.93
CA SER A 153 -9.04 11.05 21.24
C SER A 153 -9.45 12.52 21.45
N LYS A 154 -9.43 12.98 22.71
CA LYS A 154 -9.74 14.37 23.08
C LYS A 154 -8.90 15.40 22.29
N ASN A 155 -7.64 15.07 22.00
CA ASN A 155 -6.72 15.94 21.25
C ASN A 155 -6.63 15.54 19.76
N GLY A 156 -7.66 14.90 19.21
CA GLY A 156 -7.65 14.30 17.88
C GLY A 156 -7.38 15.29 16.74
N ASN A 157 -7.69 16.58 16.90
CA ASN A 157 -7.40 17.61 15.90
C ASN A 157 -5.91 17.70 15.53
N ARG A 158 -5.00 17.32 16.42
CA ARG A 158 -3.54 17.29 16.17
C ARG A 158 -3.13 16.17 15.21
N TYR A 159 -4.03 15.24 14.91
CA TYR A 159 -3.77 14.06 14.07
C TYR A 159 -4.49 14.12 12.73
N THR A 160 -5.17 15.22 12.42
CA THR A 160 -5.75 15.47 11.09
C THR A 160 -4.65 15.71 10.03
N GLY A 161 -5.04 15.77 8.76
CA GLY A 161 -4.11 15.96 7.65
C GLY A 161 -3.47 14.65 7.16
N SER A 162 -2.35 14.77 6.44
CA SER A 162 -1.74 13.63 5.75
C SER A 162 -0.68 12.91 6.59
N TRP A 163 -0.55 11.59 6.36
CA TRP A 163 0.35 10.70 7.11
C TRP A 163 1.02 9.67 6.19
N ASN A 164 2.34 9.54 6.30
CA ASN A 164 3.12 8.53 5.58
C ASN A 164 3.33 7.26 6.41
N PHE A 165 3.12 6.11 5.76
CA PHE A 165 3.35 4.79 6.34
C PHE A 165 4.17 3.93 5.36
N GLY A 166 5.47 3.94 5.52
CA GLY A 166 6.38 3.18 4.66
C GLY A 166 7.73 2.94 5.32
N PRO A 167 8.50 1.95 4.83
CA PRO A 167 9.84 1.70 5.30
C PRO A 167 10.78 2.84 4.90
N ASN A 168 11.65 3.26 5.81
CA ASN A 168 12.63 4.31 5.57
C ASN A 168 13.78 3.89 4.62
N LYS A 169 13.90 2.61 4.32
CA LYS A 169 14.93 2.06 3.43
C LYS A 169 14.29 1.14 2.40
N VAL A 170 14.66 1.34 1.13
CA VAL A 170 14.21 0.54 -0.01
C VAL A 170 15.38 -0.33 -0.44
N ASN A 171 15.36 -1.62 -0.07
CA ASN A 171 16.53 -2.49 -0.23
C ASN A 171 16.28 -3.73 -1.10
N LEU A 172 15.06 -3.96 -1.58
CA LEU A 172 14.75 -5.19 -2.32
C LEU A 172 14.31 -4.89 -3.74
N SER A 173 15.10 -5.40 -4.71
CA SER A 173 14.76 -5.31 -6.13
C SER A 173 13.68 -6.33 -6.51
N VAL A 174 12.98 -6.05 -7.61
CA VAL A 174 11.97 -6.96 -8.20
C VAL A 174 12.59 -8.34 -8.49
N LEU A 175 13.82 -8.39 -8.99
CA LEU A 175 14.51 -9.66 -9.26
C LEU A 175 14.77 -10.45 -7.98
N ASN A 176 15.22 -9.78 -6.91
CA ASN A 176 15.49 -10.46 -5.64
C ASN A 176 14.20 -10.95 -4.98
N LEU A 177 13.11 -10.18 -5.08
CA LEU A 177 11.76 -10.62 -4.69
C LEU A 177 11.38 -11.92 -5.41
N ALA A 178 11.52 -11.95 -6.74
CA ALA A 178 11.18 -13.11 -7.54
C ALA A 178 12.05 -14.34 -7.19
N LYS A 179 13.36 -14.15 -6.98
CA LYS A 179 14.26 -15.22 -6.53
C LYS A 179 13.85 -15.78 -5.18
N LEU A 180 13.49 -14.93 -4.23
CA LEU A 180 13.00 -15.35 -2.92
C LEU A 180 11.69 -16.13 -3.02
N GLY A 181 10.73 -15.65 -3.82
CA GLY A 181 9.48 -16.37 -4.07
C GLY A 181 9.72 -17.74 -4.70
N LYS A 182 10.60 -17.82 -5.70
CA LYS A 182 10.99 -19.09 -6.31
C LYS A 182 11.53 -20.09 -5.29
N LYS A 183 12.37 -19.64 -4.36
CA LYS A 183 12.91 -20.47 -3.27
C LYS A 183 11.80 -20.94 -2.33
N ILE A 184 10.89 -20.06 -1.91
CA ILE A 184 9.78 -20.38 -1.00
C ILE A 184 8.84 -21.42 -1.61
N PHE A 185 8.53 -21.30 -2.91
CA PHE A 185 7.70 -22.27 -3.64
C PHE A 185 8.44 -23.55 -4.01
N ASN A 186 9.76 -23.62 -3.83
CA ASN A 186 10.60 -24.71 -4.35
C ASN A 186 10.32 -24.97 -5.83
N SER A 187 10.24 -23.91 -6.62
CA SER A 187 9.84 -23.97 -8.03
C SER A 187 11.03 -24.04 -8.98
N ASN A 188 10.90 -24.85 -10.02
CA ASN A 188 11.88 -24.92 -11.12
C ASN A 188 11.60 -23.93 -12.25
N SER A 189 10.60 -23.06 -12.12
CA SER A 189 10.23 -22.06 -13.13
C SER A 189 11.42 -21.19 -13.53
N LYS A 190 11.54 -20.91 -14.82
CA LYS A 190 12.58 -20.02 -15.34
C LYS A 190 12.16 -18.56 -15.14
N ILE A 191 13.06 -17.74 -14.58
CA ILE A 191 12.90 -16.29 -14.52
C ILE A 191 13.57 -15.71 -15.77
N ILE A 192 12.81 -14.98 -16.57
CA ILE A 192 13.25 -14.37 -17.83
C ILE A 192 13.16 -12.85 -17.69
N ILE A 193 14.25 -12.17 -18.01
CA ILE A 193 14.28 -10.71 -18.07
C ILE A 193 13.88 -10.30 -19.48
N GLU A 194 12.83 -9.52 -19.60
CA GLU A 194 12.35 -8.99 -20.86
C GLU A 194 13.29 -7.89 -21.37
N LYS A 195 13.88 -8.09 -22.57
CA LYS A 195 14.85 -7.16 -23.14
C LYS A 195 14.21 -5.93 -23.81
N LYS A 196 12.92 -6.00 -24.17
CA LYS A 196 12.17 -4.92 -24.83
C LYS A 196 10.76 -4.84 -24.23
N GLY A 197 10.56 -4.05 -23.18
CA GLY A 197 9.24 -3.72 -22.67
C GLY A 197 8.75 -2.37 -23.19
N ILE A 198 7.44 -2.18 -23.30
CA ILE A 198 6.83 -0.87 -23.51
C ILE A 198 7.29 0.02 -22.37
N LYS A 199 7.99 1.11 -22.70
CA LYS A 199 8.47 2.11 -21.74
C LYS A 199 7.28 2.93 -21.20
N LYS A 200 6.47 2.32 -20.30
CA LYS A 200 5.57 3.10 -19.47
C LYS A 200 6.40 3.74 -18.36
N HIS A 201 6.11 4.98 -18.02
CA HIS A 201 6.84 5.69 -16.97
C HIS A 201 6.67 4.93 -15.64
N GLU A 202 7.76 4.47 -15.09
CA GLU A 202 7.83 3.86 -13.77
C GLU A 202 8.97 4.52 -13.00
N ALA A 203 8.64 5.17 -11.89
CA ALA A 203 9.62 5.86 -11.06
C ALA A 203 10.75 4.89 -10.67
N LYS A 204 11.99 5.32 -10.87
CA LYS A 204 13.18 4.53 -10.52
C LYS A 204 13.35 4.42 -9.01
N TYR A 205 13.05 5.51 -8.30
CA TYR A 205 13.14 5.60 -6.86
C TYR A 205 11.85 6.20 -6.28
N LEU A 206 11.30 5.55 -5.26
CA LEU A 206 10.16 6.04 -4.51
C LEU A 206 10.33 5.58 -3.06
N SER A 207 10.40 6.52 -2.14
CA SER A 207 10.57 6.25 -0.72
C SER A 207 9.85 7.31 0.10
N LEU A 208 9.27 6.89 1.22
CA LEU A 208 8.57 7.76 2.17
C LEU A 208 9.44 8.08 3.38
N ASP A 209 9.36 9.32 3.86
CA ASP A 209 9.76 9.67 5.22
C ASP A 209 8.56 9.45 6.15
N SER A 210 8.67 8.50 7.05
CA SER A 210 7.62 8.18 8.03
C SER A 210 7.95 8.66 9.45
N LYS A 211 8.83 9.67 9.58
CA LYS A 211 9.21 10.24 10.89
C LYS A 211 8.01 10.79 11.66
N LYS A 212 7.03 11.37 10.97
CA LYS A 212 5.79 11.87 11.57
C LYS A 212 5.03 10.73 12.24
N SER A 213 4.79 9.62 11.54
CA SER A 213 4.10 8.45 12.07
C SER A 213 4.88 7.81 13.23
N PHE A 214 6.21 7.77 13.16
CA PHE A 214 7.03 7.31 14.27
C PHE A 214 6.90 8.22 15.50
N LYS A 215 7.04 9.53 15.31
CA LYS A 215 7.06 10.52 16.41
C LYS A 215 5.73 10.54 17.17
N TYR A 216 4.62 10.61 16.44
CA TYR A 216 3.31 10.89 17.03
C TYR A 216 2.45 9.65 17.27
N LEU A 217 2.60 8.59 16.48
CA LEU A 217 1.82 7.36 16.59
C LEU A 217 2.65 6.20 17.17
N LYS A 218 3.97 6.39 17.38
CA LYS A 218 4.90 5.31 17.72
C LYS A 218 4.81 4.15 16.74
N TRP A 219 4.46 4.46 15.50
CA TRP A 219 4.41 3.49 14.42
C TRP A 219 5.75 3.42 13.69
N ARG A 220 6.17 2.22 13.38
CA ARG A 220 7.32 1.91 12.53
C ARG A 220 7.05 0.65 11.74
N VAL A 221 7.85 0.37 10.75
CA VAL A 221 7.86 -0.95 10.10
C VAL A 221 8.47 -1.97 11.06
N TYR A 222 7.75 -3.04 11.33
CA TYR A 222 8.12 -4.09 12.30
C TYR A 222 8.81 -5.28 11.63
N MET A 223 8.53 -5.52 10.34
CA MET A 223 9.04 -6.67 9.60
C MET A 223 10.07 -6.27 8.55
N LYS A 224 11.12 -7.08 8.41
CA LYS A 224 12.02 -6.99 7.24
C LYS A 224 11.25 -7.37 5.97
N PRO A 225 11.62 -6.82 4.79
CA PRO A 225 10.95 -7.15 3.52
C PRO A 225 10.90 -8.65 3.21
N GLU A 226 11.95 -9.39 3.58
CA GLU A 226 12.01 -10.84 3.37
C GLU A 226 10.97 -11.59 4.21
N VAL A 227 10.70 -11.12 5.44
CA VAL A 227 9.66 -11.68 6.31
C VAL A 227 8.27 -11.37 5.73
N ALA A 228 8.04 -10.14 5.31
CA ALA A 228 6.80 -9.71 4.67
C ALA A 228 6.48 -10.56 3.42
N LEU A 229 7.49 -10.79 2.57
CA LEU A 229 7.38 -11.63 1.39
C LEU A 229 7.12 -13.09 1.76
N LYS A 230 7.85 -13.61 2.76
CA LYS A 230 7.63 -15.00 3.21
C LYS A 230 6.19 -15.21 3.67
N LEU A 231 5.66 -14.32 4.52
CA LEU A 231 4.27 -14.39 4.98
C LEU A 231 3.29 -14.35 3.80
N THR A 232 3.54 -13.47 2.83
CA THR A 232 2.72 -13.34 1.63
C THR A 232 2.73 -14.63 0.80
N PHE A 233 3.91 -15.15 0.47
CA PHE A 233 4.03 -16.35 -0.34
C PHE A 233 3.55 -17.62 0.39
N ASP A 234 3.76 -17.73 1.70
CA ASP A 234 3.22 -18.85 2.50
C ASP A 234 1.69 -18.86 2.48
N TRP A 235 1.04 -17.69 2.49
CA TRP A 235 -0.41 -17.60 2.34
C TRP A 235 -0.88 -18.20 1.02
N PHE A 236 -0.24 -17.84 -0.09
CA PHE A 236 -0.58 -18.40 -1.40
C PHE A 236 -0.29 -19.90 -1.47
N LYS A 237 0.79 -20.39 -0.85
CA LYS A 237 1.05 -21.84 -0.76
C LYS A 237 -0.09 -22.58 -0.06
N ILE A 238 -0.55 -22.07 1.08
CA ILE A 238 -1.69 -22.66 1.83
C ILE A 238 -2.95 -22.64 0.97
N PHE A 239 -3.23 -21.54 0.28
CA PHE A 239 -4.37 -21.40 -0.61
C PHE A 239 -4.39 -22.47 -1.70
N TYR A 240 -3.29 -22.64 -2.41
CA TYR A 240 -3.20 -23.64 -3.50
C TYR A 240 -3.08 -25.08 -2.99
N ALA A 241 -2.35 -25.33 -1.92
CA ALA A 241 -2.19 -26.68 -1.35
C ALA A 241 -3.50 -27.26 -0.80
N ASN A 242 -4.41 -26.41 -0.34
CA ASN A 242 -5.69 -26.82 0.23
C ASN A 242 -6.85 -26.73 -0.78
N LYS A 243 -6.57 -26.76 -2.09
CA LYS A 243 -7.59 -26.69 -3.14
C LYS A 243 -8.55 -25.50 -2.93
N ARG A 244 -8.02 -24.38 -2.47
CA ARG A 244 -8.76 -23.14 -2.18
C ARG A 244 -9.78 -23.28 -1.04
N ASN A 245 -9.58 -24.23 -0.11
CA ASN A 245 -10.45 -24.40 1.06
C ASN A 245 -10.46 -23.14 1.92
N SER A 246 -11.57 -22.41 1.92
CA SER A 246 -11.71 -21.12 2.57
C SER A 246 -11.46 -21.18 4.08
N LYS A 247 -11.93 -22.24 4.77
CA LYS A 247 -11.76 -22.39 6.22
C LYS A 247 -10.28 -22.43 6.62
N LYS A 248 -9.47 -23.29 5.97
CA LYS A 248 -8.03 -23.39 6.25
C LYS A 248 -7.29 -22.10 5.92
N VAL A 249 -7.69 -21.42 4.86
CA VAL A 249 -7.08 -20.12 4.46
C VAL A 249 -7.41 -19.04 5.48
N ILE A 250 -8.65 -18.99 5.97
CA ILE A 250 -9.09 -18.05 7.02
C ILE A 250 -8.33 -18.32 8.32
N GLU A 251 -8.23 -19.57 8.77
CA GLU A 251 -7.46 -19.95 9.96
C GLU A 251 -6.00 -19.52 9.85
N PHE A 252 -5.37 -19.73 8.69
CA PHE A 252 -3.99 -19.29 8.44
C PHE A 252 -3.87 -17.77 8.48
N THR A 253 -4.81 -17.05 7.89
CA THR A 253 -4.85 -15.57 7.90
C THR A 253 -4.98 -15.03 9.32
N ILE A 254 -5.89 -15.62 10.13
CA ILE A 254 -6.06 -15.26 11.54
C ILE A 254 -4.76 -15.51 12.34
N ASN A 255 -4.07 -16.61 12.08
CA ASN A 255 -2.80 -16.91 12.75
C ASN A 255 -1.70 -15.93 12.35
N GLN A 256 -1.62 -15.52 11.08
CA GLN A 256 -0.69 -14.45 10.67
C GLN A 256 -0.99 -13.15 11.41
N PHE A 257 -2.25 -12.77 11.53
CA PHE A 257 -2.66 -11.57 12.26
C PHE A 257 -2.29 -11.66 13.75
N LYS A 258 -2.59 -12.77 14.43
CA LYS A 258 -2.22 -12.99 15.84
C LYS A 258 -0.71 -12.90 16.06
N ASN A 259 0.07 -13.52 15.17
CA ASN A 259 1.54 -13.47 15.23
C ASN A 259 2.05 -12.03 15.05
N PHE A 260 1.46 -11.27 14.14
CA PHE A 260 1.80 -9.87 13.95
C PHE A 260 1.44 -9.02 15.18
N GLN A 261 0.27 -9.25 15.80
CA GLN A 261 -0.10 -8.57 17.05
C GLN A 261 0.94 -8.81 18.15
N ASN A 262 1.48 -10.02 18.27
CA ASN A 262 2.53 -10.31 19.24
C ASN A 262 3.81 -9.51 18.94
N ILE A 263 4.21 -9.40 17.67
CA ILE A 263 5.36 -8.59 17.25
C ILE A 263 5.15 -7.11 17.64
N VAL A 264 3.96 -6.57 17.42
CA VAL A 264 3.65 -5.15 17.71
C VAL A 264 3.58 -4.87 19.22
N LYS A 265 3.15 -5.84 20.04
CA LYS A 265 3.09 -5.69 21.51
C LYS A 265 4.46 -5.61 22.19
N TYR A 266 5.48 -6.18 21.59
CA TYR A 266 6.85 -6.15 22.13
C TYR A 266 7.63 -4.87 21.80
N PHE A 267 7.01 -3.91 21.13
CA PHE A 267 7.56 -2.61 20.76
C PHE A 267 6.58 -1.47 21.09
#